data_dba9851ff071100741ec06e575eedda5
#
_entry.id   dba9851ff071100741ec06e575eedda5
#
_cell.length_a   1.000
_cell.length_b   1.000
_cell.length_c   1.000
_cell.angle_alpha   90.00
_cell.angle_beta   90.00
_cell.angle_gamma   90.00
#
_symmetry.space_group_name_H-M   'P 1'
#
loop_
_entity.id
_entity.type
_entity.pdbx_description
1 polymer ?
#
loop_
_entity_poly.entity_id
_entity_poly.type
_entity_poly.pdbx_seq_one_letter_code
_entity_poly.pdbx_strand_id
1 'polypeptide(L)'
;MRKFHFTALCVLLCVACNSSQKNGEERKDEIDSTAVHELQGIWLDDNTELPLFKIKGDSIYYASQINLPMSFTVRNDTLVVFGADTLNYPIQERGMYFLRYRTLAGDMVSLHKAETDTISFGTAVEVPETADEVVEKDSVIVYGGERFRGYAYINPTRKQVVNMGVSEEGLPVENIYYDNIIHICIYQGKKCLFARDMNKEMFSQVVPADFLRSAILSDMNFAGIDSEGFWYQATLCVPGGAICYNVRLGISRDGELTYRVR
;
A
#
# COMPACT_ATOMS: atom_id res chain seq x y z
N MET A 1 83.66 52.75 -16.92
CA MET A 1 82.93 51.58 -17.19
C MET A 1 82.37 50.99 -15.88
N ARG A 2 81.24 51.41 -15.43
CA ARG A 2 80.63 50.96 -14.18
C ARG A 2 79.11 50.64 -14.46
N LYS A 3 78.78 49.39 -14.34
CA LYS A 3 77.40 48.93 -14.47
C LYS A 3 76.69 49.17 -13.15
N PHE A 4 75.59 49.94 -13.18
CA PHE A 4 74.65 50.05 -12.07
C PHE A 4 73.51 49.04 -12.25
N HIS A 5 73.40 48.17 -11.28
CA HIS A 5 72.22 47.29 -11.18
C HIS A 5 71.12 48.01 -10.38
N PHE A 6 69.99 48.17 -11.00
CA PHE A 6 68.78 48.68 -10.36
C PHE A 6 67.88 47.49 -10.02
N THR A 7 67.83 47.15 -8.77
CA THR A 7 66.93 46.14 -8.24
C THR A 7 65.58 46.76 -7.98
N ALA A 8 64.59 46.42 -8.80
CA ALA A 8 63.20 46.81 -8.57
C ALA A 8 62.53 45.82 -7.60
N LEU A 9 62.15 46.35 -6.44
CA LEU A 9 61.37 45.61 -5.41
C LEU A 9 59.89 45.65 -5.77
N CYS A 10 59.35 44.52 -6.31
CA CYS A 10 57.96 44.35 -6.51
C CYS A 10 57.33 43.95 -5.19
N VAL A 11 56.55 44.86 -4.61
CA VAL A 11 55.58 44.54 -3.49
C VAL A 11 54.32 43.92 -4.06
N LEU A 12 54.16 42.62 -3.88
CA LEU A 12 52.94 41.93 -4.17
C LEU A 12 51.93 42.18 -3.05
N LEU A 13 50.94 43.00 -3.32
CA LEU A 13 49.76 43.14 -2.50
C LEU A 13 48.80 41.86 -2.75
N CYS A 14 48.86 40.90 -1.85
CA CYS A 14 47.88 39.82 -1.81
C CYS A 14 46.56 40.37 -1.30
N VAL A 15 45.63 40.65 -2.21
CA VAL A 15 44.23 40.86 -1.87
C VAL A 15 43.66 39.47 -1.56
N ALA A 16 43.46 39.17 -0.29
CA ALA A 16 42.70 38.00 0.15
C ALA A 16 41.25 38.23 -0.16
N CYS A 17 40.78 37.69 -1.28
CA CYS A 17 39.34 37.49 -1.50
C CYS A 17 38.87 36.43 -0.53
N ASN A 18 38.19 36.86 0.53
CA ASN A 18 37.46 36.00 1.44
C ASN A 18 36.18 35.56 0.72
N SER A 19 36.27 34.50 -0.08
CA SER A 19 35.13 33.84 -0.61
C SER A 19 34.47 33.08 0.56
N SER A 20 33.39 33.66 1.10
CA SER A 20 32.49 32.93 1.98
C SER A 20 31.95 31.72 1.20
N GLN A 21 32.64 30.59 1.34
CA GLN A 21 32.07 29.30 1.05
C GLN A 21 30.84 29.17 1.99
N LYS A 22 29.64 29.34 1.43
CA LYS A 22 28.46 28.76 2.01
C LYS A 22 28.68 27.24 1.98
N ASN A 23 29.12 26.69 3.09
CA ASN A 23 28.99 25.27 3.37
C ASN A 23 27.50 24.99 3.27
N GLY A 24 27.05 24.45 2.13
CA GLY A 24 25.87 23.65 2.09
C GLY A 24 26.19 22.41 2.93
N GLU A 25 25.86 22.45 4.20
CA GLU A 25 25.76 21.25 4.99
C GLU A 25 24.73 20.39 4.24
N GLU A 26 25.20 19.34 3.58
CA GLU A 26 24.37 18.17 3.30
C GLU A 26 23.83 17.75 4.66
N ARG A 27 22.57 18.09 4.93
CA ARG A 27 21.86 17.58 6.09
C ARG A 27 21.89 16.06 5.94
N LYS A 28 22.76 15.42 6.68
CA LYS A 28 22.77 13.97 6.84
C LYS A 28 21.33 13.60 7.27
N ASP A 29 20.81 12.55 6.66
CA ASP A 29 19.54 11.89 6.98
C ASP A 29 19.62 11.28 8.40
N GLU A 30 19.86 12.09 9.41
CA GLU A 30 20.07 11.66 10.79
C GLU A 30 18.71 11.58 11.49
N ILE A 31 18.49 10.45 12.16
CA ILE A 31 17.29 10.25 12.96
C ILE A 31 17.30 11.22 14.13
N ASP A 32 16.24 12.00 14.27
CA ASP A 32 16.02 12.85 15.43
C ASP A 32 15.47 12.02 16.61
N SER A 33 16.39 11.43 17.38
CA SER A 33 16.05 10.61 18.54
C SER A 33 15.34 11.42 19.64
N THR A 34 15.58 12.73 19.73
CA THR A 34 14.90 13.61 20.66
C THR A 34 13.44 13.74 20.28
N ALA A 35 13.13 13.95 19.00
CA ALA A 35 11.78 13.99 18.50
C ALA A 35 11.05 12.66 18.74
N VAL A 36 11.71 11.53 18.44
CA VAL A 36 11.11 10.20 18.71
C VAL A 36 10.76 10.03 20.19
N HIS A 37 11.58 10.53 21.09
CA HIS A 37 11.33 10.50 22.54
C HIS A 37 10.18 11.45 22.93
N GLU A 38 10.15 12.67 22.40
CA GLU A 38 9.08 13.65 22.68
C GLU A 38 7.71 13.15 22.21
N LEU A 39 7.67 12.39 21.12
CA LEU A 39 6.42 11.89 20.54
C LEU A 39 5.83 10.67 21.27
N GLN A 40 6.51 10.09 22.27
CA GLN A 40 5.97 8.96 23.03
C GLN A 40 4.68 9.33 23.77
N GLY A 41 3.69 8.43 23.79
CA GLY A 41 2.41 8.61 24.51
C GLY A 41 1.20 8.55 23.58
N ILE A 42 0.03 8.91 24.13
CA ILE A 42 -1.25 8.90 23.42
C ILE A 42 -1.54 10.31 22.92
N TRP A 43 -1.97 10.40 21.65
CA TRP A 43 -2.27 11.65 20.97
C TRP A 43 -3.75 11.77 20.65
N LEU A 44 -4.35 12.88 21.06
CA LEU A 44 -5.77 13.22 20.89
C LEU A 44 -5.88 14.33 19.85
N ASP A 45 -6.93 14.27 19.03
CA ASP A 45 -7.25 15.35 18.09
C ASP A 45 -7.78 16.59 18.84
N ASP A 46 -7.24 17.78 18.55
CA ASP A 46 -7.59 19.03 19.22
C ASP A 46 -9.05 19.46 19.05
N ASN A 47 -9.73 18.97 18.00
CA ASN A 47 -11.10 19.37 17.71
C ASN A 47 -12.14 18.40 18.29
N THR A 48 -11.82 17.10 18.27
CA THR A 48 -12.77 16.05 18.66
C THR A 48 -12.50 15.46 20.04
N GLU A 49 -11.34 15.70 20.61
CA GLU A 49 -10.85 15.08 21.86
C GLU A 49 -10.76 13.54 21.76
N LEU A 50 -10.83 12.99 20.56
CA LEU A 50 -10.75 11.55 20.36
C LEU A 50 -9.29 11.11 20.22
N PRO A 51 -8.92 9.94 20.77
CA PRO A 51 -7.59 9.39 20.60
C PRO A 51 -7.39 8.91 19.16
N LEU A 52 -6.34 9.41 18.50
CA LEU A 52 -5.99 9.02 17.14
C LEU A 52 -4.98 7.90 17.11
N PHE A 53 -3.90 8.03 17.87
CA PHE A 53 -2.86 7.03 17.94
C PHE A 53 -2.06 7.08 19.24
N LYS A 54 -1.38 5.98 19.53
CA LYS A 54 -0.38 5.86 20.59
C LYS A 54 0.98 5.59 19.97
N ILE A 55 1.99 6.32 20.39
CA ILE A 55 3.38 6.04 20.06
C ILE A 55 4.04 5.33 21.24
N LYS A 56 4.62 4.17 21.00
CA LYS A 56 5.38 3.40 21.97
C LYS A 56 6.63 2.79 21.32
N GLY A 57 7.82 3.20 21.79
CA GLY A 57 9.08 2.81 21.17
C GLY A 57 9.21 3.40 19.77
N ASP A 58 9.38 2.55 18.78
CA ASP A 58 9.51 2.87 17.36
C ASP A 58 8.21 2.62 16.57
N SER A 59 7.09 2.44 17.26
CA SER A 59 5.84 2.01 16.63
C SER A 59 4.68 2.93 16.96
N ILE A 60 3.82 3.15 15.97
CA ILE A 60 2.54 3.86 16.07
C ILE A 60 1.42 2.83 16.10
N TYR A 61 0.56 2.93 17.12
CA TYR A 61 -0.64 2.13 17.33
C TYR A 61 -1.85 3.01 17.09
N TYR A 62 -2.67 2.71 16.10
CA TYR A 62 -3.87 3.49 15.82
C TYR A 62 -5.03 3.10 16.72
N ALA A 63 -5.96 4.04 16.94
CA ALA A 63 -7.15 3.78 17.76
C ALA A 63 -8.10 2.76 17.12
N SER A 64 -8.06 2.61 15.81
CA SER A 64 -8.80 1.56 15.10
C SER A 64 -8.20 0.18 15.37
N GLN A 65 -9.04 -0.78 15.74
CA GLN A 65 -8.61 -2.16 16.08
C GLN A 65 -8.14 -2.98 14.87
N ILE A 66 -8.38 -2.48 13.65
CA ILE A 66 -8.10 -3.21 12.40
C ILE A 66 -6.66 -2.98 11.91
N ASN A 67 -5.93 -2.03 12.49
CA ASN A 67 -4.63 -1.60 11.98
C ASN A 67 -3.47 -2.24 12.73
N LEU A 68 -2.53 -2.80 11.97
CA LEU A 68 -1.24 -3.22 12.51
C LEU A 68 -0.43 -2.02 12.99
N PRO A 69 0.36 -2.17 14.08
CA PRO A 69 1.32 -1.14 14.46
C PRO A 69 2.30 -0.89 13.33
N MET A 70 2.57 0.38 13.02
CA MET A 70 3.50 0.78 11.97
C MET A 70 4.78 1.33 12.59
N SER A 71 5.92 0.95 12.05
CA SER A 71 7.21 1.54 12.45
C SER A 71 7.31 2.98 11.96
N PHE A 72 7.96 3.83 12.74
CA PHE A 72 8.17 5.22 12.37
C PHE A 72 9.56 5.71 12.78
N THR A 73 9.94 6.84 12.21
CA THR A 73 11.07 7.66 12.65
C THR A 73 10.79 9.13 12.40
N VAL A 74 11.63 10.02 12.96
CA VAL A 74 11.61 11.45 12.64
C VAL A 74 12.93 11.84 12.02
N ARG A 75 12.88 12.50 10.84
CA ARG A 75 14.06 13.01 10.13
C ARG A 75 13.74 14.38 9.55
N ASN A 76 14.61 15.35 9.76
CA ASN A 76 14.47 16.70 9.19
C ASN A 76 13.04 17.28 9.38
N ASP A 77 12.52 17.26 10.61
CA ASP A 77 11.15 17.69 10.96
C ASP A 77 10.06 17.00 10.11
N THR A 78 10.29 15.74 9.77
CA THR A 78 9.32 14.91 9.04
C THR A 78 9.08 13.62 9.82
N LEU A 79 7.84 13.33 10.11
CA LEU A 79 7.40 12.03 10.62
C LEU A 79 7.36 11.07 9.43
N VAL A 80 8.25 10.08 9.44
CA VAL A 80 8.36 9.06 8.40
C VAL A 80 7.76 7.77 8.94
N VAL A 81 6.70 7.29 8.31
CA VAL A 81 5.99 6.07 8.71
C VAL A 81 6.25 4.98 7.67
N PHE A 82 6.64 3.80 8.14
CA PHE A 82 7.01 2.65 7.32
C PHE A 82 5.87 1.64 7.32
N GLY A 83 5.29 1.41 6.15
CA GLY A 83 4.28 0.40 5.88
C GLY A 83 4.59 -0.30 4.57
N ALA A 84 3.56 -0.69 3.82
CA ALA A 84 3.71 -1.18 2.45
C ALA A 84 4.42 -0.15 1.56
N ASP A 85 4.12 1.15 1.81
CA ASP A 85 4.84 2.30 1.28
C ASP A 85 5.42 3.14 2.41
N THR A 86 6.47 3.92 2.13
CA THR A 86 7.01 4.89 3.08
C THR A 86 6.30 6.23 2.91
N LEU A 87 5.67 6.71 3.98
CA LEU A 87 4.89 7.94 3.98
C LEU A 87 5.58 9.02 4.82
N ASN A 88 5.55 10.24 4.32
CA ASN A 88 6.25 11.39 4.90
C ASN A 88 5.25 12.48 5.29
N TYR A 89 5.21 12.83 6.57
CA TYR A 89 4.34 13.86 7.13
C TYR A 89 5.19 15.01 7.66
N PRO A 90 5.27 16.15 6.97
CA PRO A 90 6.02 17.31 7.45
C PRO A 90 5.47 17.83 8.78
N ILE A 91 6.28 17.79 9.81
CA ILE A 91 5.97 18.36 11.13
C ILE A 91 6.14 19.88 11.03
N GLN A 92 5.09 20.61 11.39
CA GLN A 92 5.10 22.08 11.42
C GLN A 92 5.53 22.60 12.78
N GLU A 93 4.98 21.98 13.82
CA GLU A 93 5.29 22.31 15.20
C GLU A 93 5.26 21.02 16.03
N ARG A 94 6.15 20.91 17.00
CA ARG A 94 6.16 19.80 17.95
C ARG A 94 6.66 20.24 19.32
N GLY A 95 6.27 19.50 20.31
CA GLY A 95 6.73 19.64 21.69
C GLY A 95 6.29 18.44 22.51
N MET A 96 6.57 18.47 23.80
CA MET A 96 6.26 17.34 24.68
C MET A 96 4.75 17.04 24.76
N TYR A 97 3.89 18.05 24.55
CA TYR A 97 2.45 17.92 24.74
C TYR A 97 1.61 18.31 23.51
N PHE A 98 2.24 18.74 22.43
CA PHE A 98 1.56 19.11 21.19
C PHE A 98 2.32 18.65 19.97
N LEU A 99 1.59 18.32 18.89
CA LEU A 99 2.12 17.92 17.59
C LEU A 99 1.22 18.47 16.49
N ARG A 100 1.82 19.19 15.54
CA ARG A 100 1.13 19.64 14.32
C ARG A 100 1.90 19.17 13.10
N TYR A 101 1.22 18.49 12.22
CA TYR A 101 1.81 18.00 10.98
C TYR A 101 0.83 18.18 9.83
N ARG A 102 1.37 18.07 8.63
CA ARG A 102 0.60 18.18 7.40
C ARG A 102 0.34 16.80 6.82
N THR A 103 -0.94 16.53 6.47
CA THR A 103 -1.34 15.27 5.81
C THR A 103 -0.81 15.21 4.37
N LEU A 104 -0.91 14.04 3.72
CA LEU A 104 -0.60 13.88 2.30
C LEU A 104 -1.54 14.70 1.40
N ALA A 105 -2.77 14.95 1.83
CA ALA A 105 -3.73 15.82 1.15
C ALA A 105 -3.43 17.32 1.32
N GLY A 106 -2.52 17.66 2.26
CA GLY A 106 -2.13 19.04 2.56
C GLY A 106 -2.85 19.65 3.75
N ASP A 107 -3.77 18.94 4.39
CA ASP A 107 -4.52 19.40 5.56
C ASP A 107 -3.62 19.46 6.80
N MET A 108 -3.96 20.33 7.74
CA MET A 108 -3.25 20.48 9.00
C MET A 108 -3.95 19.64 10.08
N VAL A 109 -3.21 18.75 10.70
CA VAL A 109 -3.65 18.00 11.89
C VAL A 109 -2.98 18.59 13.11
N SER A 110 -3.77 18.91 14.12
CA SER A 110 -3.31 19.45 15.41
C SER A 110 -3.71 18.48 16.51
N LEU A 111 -2.73 18.10 17.32
CA LEU A 111 -2.88 17.09 18.36
C LEU A 111 -2.29 17.57 19.68
N HIS A 112 -2.87 17.12 20.76
CA HIS A 112 -2.28 17.22 22.10
C HIS A 112 -2.11 15.84 22.74
N LYS A 113 -1.16 15.75 23.67
CA LYS A 113 -0.87 14.52 24.37
C LYS A 113 -1.85 14.30 25.51
N ALA A 114 -2.41 13.09 25.63
CA ALA A 114 -3.24 12.70 26.75
C ALA A 114 -2.47 12.78 28.09
N GLU A 115 -3.13 13.25 29.13
CA GLU A 115 -2.53 13.33 30.46
C GLU A 115 -2.31 11.97 31.13
N THR A 116 -3.07 10.95 30.69
CA THR A 116 -3.03 9.60 31.25
C THR A 116 -2.87 8.54 30.17
N ASP A 117 -2.12 7.48 30.46
CA ASP A 117 -1.93 6.33 29.56
C ASP A 117 -2.99 5.23 29.80
N THR A 118 -4.19 5.61 30.25
CA THR A 118 -5.27 4.67 30.58
C THR A 118 -6.16 4.33 29.40
N ILE A 119 -6.03 5.04 28.29
CA ILE A 119 -6.80 4.77 27.07
C ILE A 119 -6.28 3.47 26.45
N SER A 120 -7.17 2.48 26.35
CA SER A 120 -6.85 1.18 25.74
C SER A 120 -6.82 1.33 24.22
N PHE A 121 -5.64 1.29 23.64
CA PHE A 121 -5.49 1.02 22.21
C PHE A 121 -5.50 -0.49 22.03
N GLY A 122 -6.34 -0.98 21.11
CA GLY A 122 -6.43 -2.41 20.84
C GLY A 122 -5.06 -2.98 20.50
N THR A 123 -4.57 -3.84 21.37
CA THR A 123 -3.33 -4.61 21.12
C THR A 123 -3.62 -5.89 20.32
N ALA A 124 -4.88 -6.22 20.15
CA ALA A 124 -5.31 -7.31 19.30
C ALA A 124 -5.64 -6.74 17.93
N VAL A 125 -4.79 -7.04 16.96
CA VAL A 125 -5.20 -6.96 15.57
C VAL A 125 -6.35 -7.95 15.42
N GLU A 126 -7.58 -7.45 15.36
CA GLU A 126 -8.66 -8.26 14.80
C GLU A 126 -8.32 -8.42 13.32
N VAL A 127 -7.54 -9.47 13.04
CA VAL A 127 -7.40 -9.94 11.67
C VAL A 127 -8.82 -10.25 11.20
N PRO A 128 -9.33 -9.60 10.14
CA PRO A 128 -10.67 -9.87 9.67
C PRO A 128 -10.85 -11.37 9.56
N GLU A 129 -11.92 -11.91 10.15
CA GLU A 129 -12.23 -13.31 9.96
C GLU A 129 -12.32 -13.57 8.46
N THR A 130 -11.59 -14.58 7.98
CA THR A 130 -11.76 -15.03 6.61
C THR A 130 -13.21 -15.41 6.46
N ALA A 131 -13.86 -14.91 5.42
CA ALA A 131 -15.18 -15.46 5.07
C ALA A 131 -14.96 -16.97 4.83
N ASP A 132 -15.47 -17.80 5.71
CA ASP A 132 -15.36 -19.26 5.56
C ASP A 132 -16.36 -19.80 4.53
N GLU A 133 -17.18 -18.92 3.97
CA GLU A 133 -18.24 -19.30 3.04
C GLU A 133 -17.73 -19.27 1.59
N VAL A 134 -17.82 -20.44 0.95
CA VAL A 134 -17.54 -20.58 -0.48
C VAL A 134 -18.71 -20.02 -1.28
N VAL A 135 -18.44 -19.06 -2.16
CA VAL A 135 -19.46 -18.51 -3.06
C VAL A 135 -19.48 -19.35 -4.35
N GLU A 136 -20.62 -20.03 -4.59
CA GLU A 136 -20.85 -20.77 -5.83
C GLU A 136 -21.56 -19.87 -6.86
N LYS A 137 -21.07 -19.88 -8.08
CA LYS A 137 -21.70 -19.28 -9.26
C LYS A 137 -21.79 -20.30 -10.36
N ASP A 138 -22.92 -20.33 -11.06
CA ASP A 138 -23.08 -21.16 -12.22
C ASP A 138 -23.84 -20.46 -13.35
N SER A 139 -23.54 -20.86 -14.55
CA SER A 139 -24.19 -20.39 -15.77
C SER A 139 -24.36 -21.51 -16.77
N VAL A 140 -25.47 -21.50 -17.49
CA VAL A 140 -25.75 -22.44 -18.56
C VAL A 140 -25.78 -21.71 -19.90
N ILE A 141 -24.99 -22.18 -20.85
CA ILE A 141 -24.88 -21.62 -22.20
C ILE A 141 -25.20 -22.72 -23.21
N VAL A 142 -25.99 -22.38 -24.23
CA VAL A 142 -26.30 -23.26 -25.35
C VAL A 142 -25.43 -22.85 -26.54
N TYR A 143 -24.67 -23.79 -27.08
CA TYR A 143 -23.83 -23.57 -28.25
C TYR A 143 -23.91 -24.80 -29.16
N GLY A 144 -24.17 -24.58 -30.45
CA GLY A 144 -24.31 -25.68 -31.43
C GLY A 144 -25.45 -26.65 -31.09
N GLY A 145 -26.49 -26.22 -30.37
CA GLY A 145 -27.58 -27.05 -29.92
C GLY A 145 -27.32 -27.87 -28.65
N GLU A 146 -26.11 -27.79 -28.11
CA GLU A 146 -25.73 -28.50 -26.89
C GLU A 146 -25.67 -27.54 -25.67
N ARG A 147 -25.95 -28.09 -24.47
CA ARG A 147 -25.95 -27.32 -23.22
C ARG A 147 -24.65 -27.57 -22.47
N PHE A 148 -24.00 -26.46 -22.13
CA PHE A 148 -22.80 -26.45 -21.30
C PHE A 148 -23.09 -25.69 -20.01
N ARG A 149 -22.60 -26.21 -18.89
CA ARG A 149 -22.72 -25.56 -17.59
C ARG A 149 -21.32 -25.28 -17.04
N GLY A 150 -21.05 -24.03 -16.76
CA GLY A 150 -19.82 -23.59 -16.14
C GLY A 150 -20.05 -23.15 -14.70
N TYR A 151 -19.16 -23.56 -13.82
CA TYR A 151 -19.17 -23.19 -12.39
C TYR A 151 -17.92 -22.38 -12.06
N ALA A 152 -18.07 -21.52 -11.05
CA ALA A 152 -16.95 -20.88 -10.37
C ALA A 152 -17.24 -20.94 -8.85
N TYR A 153 -16.33 -21.58 -8.12
CA TYR A 153 -16.36 -21.67 -6.66
C TYR A 153 -15.29 -20.74 -6.11
N ILE A 154 -15.70 -19.61 -5.53
CA ILE A 154 -14.82 -18.63 -4.94
C ILE A 154 -14.51 -19.09 -3.52
N ASN A 155 -13.26 -19.50 -3.31
CA ASN A 155 -12.81 -20.01 -2.02
C ASN A 155 -11.91 -18.96 -1.37
N PRO A 156 -12.33 -18.33 -0.27
CA PRO A 156 -11.47 -17.44 0.50
C PRO A 156 -10.25 -18.19 1.03
N THR A 157 -9.09 -17.51 1.00
CA THR A 157 -7.84 -18.08 1.52
C THR A 157 -7.34 -17.27 2.70
N ARG A 158 -6.28 -17.75 3.37
CA ARG A 158 -5.58 -16.98 4.40
C ARG A 158 -4.39 -16.16 3.86
N LYS A 159 -4.27 -16.07 2.52
CA LYS A 159 -3.24 -15.27 1.89
C LYS A 159 -3.60 -13.79 2.00
N GLN A 160 -2.85 -13.07 2.81
CA GLN A 160 -3.09 -11.65 3.06
C GLN A 160 -2.65 -10.79 1.88
N VAL A 161 -3.44 -9.75 1.62
CA VAL A 161 -3.13 -8.63 0.75
C VAL A 161 -3.25 -7.36 1.59
N VAL A 162 -2.14 -6.66 1.75
CA VAL A 162 -2.08 -5.45 2.57
C VAL A 162 -2.09 -4.24 1.65
N ASN A 163 -3.05 -3.35 1.86
CA ASN A 163 -3.17 -2.09 1.12
C ASN A 163 -3.05 -0.91 2.06
N MET A 164 -2.25 0.09 1.65
CA MET A 164 -2.21 1.36 2.34
C MET A 164 -3.51 2.12 2.08
N GLY A 165 -4.12 2.57 3.14
CA GLY A 165 -5.25 3.49 3.15
C GLY A 165 -4.93 4.75 3.91
N VAL A 166 -5.91 5.62 4.03
CA VAL A 166 -5.87 6.83 4.85
C VAL A 166 -7.10 6.81 5.74
N SER A 167 -6.92 7.00 7.05
CA SER A 167 -8.03 7.12 7.99
C SER A 167 -8.81 8.43 7.76
N GLU A 168 -9.95 8.61 8.43
CA GLU A 168 -10.73 9.84 8.37
C GLU A 168 -9.91 11.06 8.83
N GLU A 169 -8.94 10.85 9.73
CA GLU A 169 -8.03 11.86 10.25
C GLU A 169 -6.80 12.10 9.37
N GLY A 170 -6.74 11.47 8.20
CA GLY A 170 -5.65 11.62 7.24
C GLY A 170 -4.37 10.87 7.60
N LEU A 171 -4.44 9.90 8.51
CA LEU A 171 -3.31 9.07 8.91
C LEU A 171 -3.19 7.82 8.02
N PRO A 172 -1.96 7.31 7.80
CA PRO A 172 -1.79 6.07 7.05
C PRO A 172 -2.33 4.90 7.87
N VAL A 173 -3.06 4.01 7.20
CA VAL A 173 -3.56 2.78 7.77
C VAL A 173 -3.29 1.61 6.84
N GLU A 174 -2.91 0.47 7.39
CA GLU A 174 -2.77 -0.77 6.64
C GLU A 174 -4.07 -1.56 6.72
N ASN A 175 -4.75 -1.70 5.60
CA ASN A 175 -5.95 -2.52 5.47
C ASN A 175 -5.55 -3.93 5.04
N ILE A 176 -5.95 -4.93 5.82
CA ILE A 176 -5.68 -6.33 5.53
C ILE A 176 -6.90 -6.93 4.83
N TYR A 177 -6.68 -7.55 3.70
CA TYR A 177 -7.66 -8.31 2.95
C TYR A 177 -7.15 -9.73 2.70
N TYR A 178 -8.02 -10.62 2.30
CA TYR A 178 -7.65 -11.97 1.93
C TYR A 178 -7.90 -12.24 0.45
N ASP A 179 -6.95 -12.89 -0.20
CA ASP A 179 -7.09 -13.30 -1.59
C ASP A 179 -7.93 -14.58 -1.70
N ASN A 180 -8.43 -14.86 -2.90
CA ASN A 180 -9.22 -16.04 -3.18
C ASN A 180 -8.48 -17.00 -4.13
N ILE A 181 -8.83 -18.27 -4.04
CA ILE A 181 -8.63 -19.26 -5.09
C ILE A 181 -10.00 -19.59 -5.65
N ILE A 182 -10.15 -19.50 -6.98
CA ILE A 182 -11.42 -19.77 -7.63
C ILE A 182 -11.30 -21.07 -8.43
N HIS A 183 -12.04 -22.08 -7.97
CA HIS A 183 -12.17 -23.33 -8.73
C HIS A 183 -13.18 -23.15 -9.85
N ILE A 184 -12.76 -23.34 -11.09
CA ILE A 184 -13.66 -23.30 -12.25
C ILE A 184 -13.79 -24.68 -12.86
N CYS A 185 -15.00 -25.03 -13.32
CA CYS A 185 -15.23 -26.27 -14.05
C CYS A 185 -16.34 -26.12 -15.10
N ILE A 186 -16.24 -26.89 -16.17
CA ILE A 186 -17.18 -26.87 -17.30
C ILE A 186 -17.70 -28.28 -17.53
N TYR A 187 -19.01 -28.41 -17.64
CA TYR A 187 -19.69 -29.67 -17.88
C TYR A 187 -20.52 -29.62 -19.16
N GLN A 188 -20.56 -30.74 -19.86
CA GLN A 188 -21.54 -31.06 -20.89
C GLN A 188 -22.34 -32.26 -20.40
N GLY A 189 -23.57 -32.03 -19.99
CA GLY A 189 -24.36 -33.05 -19.29
C GLY A 189 -23.66 -33.51 -18.00
N LYS A 190 -23.27 -34.79 -17.93
CA LYS A 190 -22.53 -35.36 -16.79
C LYS A 190 -21.02 -35.38 -16.99
N LYS A 191 -20.52 -35.04 -18.16
CA LYS A 191 -19.10 -35.10 -18.49
C LYS A 191 -18.42 -33.78 -18.09
N CYS A 192 -17.42 -33.87 -17.23
CA CYS A 192 -16.51 -32.75 -16.97
C CYS A 192 -15.55 -32.59 -18.15
N LEU A 193 -15.55 -31.42 -18.76
CA LEU A 193 -14.69 -31.08 -19.88
C LEU A 193 -13.41 -30.37 -19.43
N PHE A 194 -13.52 -29.57 -18.37
CA PHE A 194 -12.40 -28.81 -17.81
C PHE A 194 -12.64 -28.56 -16.32
N ALA A 195 -11.57 -28.59 -15.53
CA ALA A 195 -11.59 -28.18 -14.13
C ALA A 195 -10.20 -27.68 -13.74
N ARG A 196 -10.13 -26.52 -13.06
CA ARG A 196 -8.85 -25.95 -12.62
C ARG A 196 -9.05 -24.91 -11.49
N ASP A 197 -8.07 -24.87 -10.58
CA ASP A 197 -7.94 -23.80 -9.60
C ASP A 197 -7.22 -22.61 -10.22
N MET A 198 -7.81 -21.43 -10.06
CA MET A 198 -7.30 -20.16 -10.55
C MET A 198 -6.88 -19.29 -9.39
N ASN A 199 -5.70 -18.69 -9.48
CA ASN A 199 -5.21 -17.67 -8.57
C ASN A 199 -4.81 -16.40 -9.35
N LYS A 200 -4.62 -15.29 -8.67
CA LYS A 200 -4.33 -14.00 -9.32
C LYS A 200 -2.99 -13.98 -10.07
N GLU A 201 -2.00 -14.75 -9.61
CA GLU A 201 -0.67 -14.80 -10.22
C GLU A 201 -0.71 -15.33 -11.67
N MET A 202 -1.71 -16.15 -11.98
CA MET A 202 -1.89 -16.69 -13.35
C MET A 202 -2.21 -15.59 -14.37
N PHE A 203 -2.64 -14.40 -13.91
CA PHE A 203 -2.95 -13.26 -14.78
C PHE A 203 -1.76 -12.32 -15.02
N SER A 204 -0.57 -12.65 -14.51
CA SER A 204 0.64 -11.81 -14.59
C SER A 204 1.12 -11.45 -15.99
N GLN A 205 0.70 -12.19 -17.00
CA GLN A 205 1.02 -11.90 -18.40
C GLN A 205 0.25 -10.69 -18.96
N VAL A 206 -0.90 -10.35 -18.38
CA VAL A 206 -1.81 -9.32 -18.90
C VAL A 206 -2.18 -8.26 -17.86
N VAL A 207 -1.88 -8.49 -16.59
CA VAL A 207 -2.11 -7.55 -15.50
C VAL A 207 -0.77 -7.15 -14.89
N PRO A 208 -0.50 -5.85 -14.70
CA PRO A 208 0.76 -5.38 -14.13
C PRO A 208 1.04 -5.98 -12.74
N ALA A 209 2.32 -6.32 -12.48
CA ALA A 209 2.73 -6.93 -11.23
C ALA A 209 2.44 -6.04 -10.01
N ASP A 210 2.59 -4.72 -10.16
CA ASP A 210 2.31 -3.76 -9.09
C ASP A 210 0.82 -3.78 -8.69
N PHE A 211 -0.06 -3.88 -9.69
CA PHE A 211 -1.50 -4.02 -9.41
C PHE A 211 -1.82 -5.36 -8.73
N LEU A 212 -1.22 -6.46 -9.20
CA LEU A 212 -1.46 -7.79 -8.61
C LEU A 212 -1.04 -7.88 -7.14
N ARG A 213 -0.05 -7.08 -6.70
CA ARG A 213 0.35 -7.05 -5.29
C ARG A 213 -0.77 -6.56 -4.38
N SER A 214 -1.51 -5.54 -4.82
CA SER A 214 -2.58 -4.89 -4.04
C SER A 214 -3.97 -5.47 -4.33
N ALA A 215 -4.13 -6.27 -5.39
CA ALA A 215 -5.42 -6.81 -5.82
C ALA A 215 -5.70 -8.20 -5.24
N ILE A 216 -6.97 -8.55 -5.22
CA ILE A 216 -7.47 -9.91 -5.00
C ILE A 216 -8.15 -10.40 -6.28
N LEU A 217 -8.18 -11.72 -6.49
CA LEU A 217 -9.05 -12.33 -7.49
C LEU A 217 -10.48 -12.37 -6.91
N SER A 218 -11.26 -11.32 -7.21
CA SER A 218 -12.53 -11.08 -6.54
C SER A 218 -13.68 -11.89 -7.11
N ASP A 219 -13.65 -12.18 -8.42
CA ASP A 219 -14.77 -12.84 -9.09
C ASP A 219 -14.37 -13.57 -10.37
N MET A 220 -15.15 -14.61 -10.73
CA MET A 220 -15.12 -15.26 -12.03
C MET A 220 -16.52 -15.73 -12.43
N ASN A 221 -16.87 -15.52 -13.70
CA ASN A 221 -18.17 -15.95 -14.25
C ASN A 221 -17.96 -16.66 -15.57
N PHE A 222 -18.64 -17.81 -15.77
CA PHE A 222 -18.71 -18.47 -17.07
C PHE A 222 -19.54 -17.60 -18.01
N ALA A 223 -18.90 -17.06 -19.04
CA ALA A 223 -19.44 -15.95 -19.81
C ALA A 223 -19.69 -16.25 -21.28
N GLY A 224 -19.13 -17.34 -21.80
CA GLY A 224 -19.38 -17.68 -23.21
C GLY A 224 -18.73 -18.93 -23.74
N ILE A 225 -19.14 -19.28 -24.97
CA ILE A 225 -18.57 -20.32 -25.80
C ILE A 225 -18.50 -19.76 -27.21
N ASP A 226 -17.41 -20.01 -27.92
CA ASP A 226 -17.24 -19.63 -29.30
C ASP A 226 -16.48 -20.75 -30.06
N SER A 227 -16.06 -20.46 -31.27
CA SER A 227 -15.30 -21.44 -32.11
C SER A 227 -13.94 -21.78 -31.52
N GLU A 228 -13.34 -20.90 -30.70
CA GLU A 228 -12.03 -21.11 -30.05
C GLU A 228 -12.17 -21.99 -28.80
N GLY A 229 -13.34 -22.01 -28.15
CA GLY A 229 -13.60 -22.79 -26.94
C GLY A 229 -14.53 -22.11 -25.98
N PHE A 230 -14.21 -22.24 -24.70
CA PHE A 230 -14.97 -21.68 -23.57
C PHE A 230 -14.29 -20.43 -23.03
N TRP A 231 -15.05 -19.54 -22.37
CA TRP A 231 -14.39 -18.43 -21.70
C TRP A 231 -15.11 -17.97 -20.44
N TYR A 232 -14.30 -17.54 -19.48
CA TYR A 232 -14.71 -16.90 -18.24
C TYR A 232 -14.34 -15.43 -18.26
N GLN A 233 -15.13 -14.63 -17.54
CA GLN A 233 -14.77 -13.28 -17.18
C GLN A 233 -14.21 -13.31 -15.74
N ALA A 234 -12.92 -13.03 -15.61
CA ALA A 234 -12.27 -12.85 -14.32
C ALA A 234 -12.23 -11.37 -13.94
N THR A 235 -12.40 -11.07 -12.64
CA THR A 235 -12.32 -9.73 -12.09
C THR A 235 -11.29 -9.71 -10.98
N LEU A 236 -10.27 -8.86 -11.15
CA LEU A 236 -9.24 -8.61 -10.15
C LEU A 236 -9.41 -7.17 -9.67
N CYS A 237 -9.64 -6.96 -8.36
CA CYS A 237 -9.89 -5.63 -7.81
C CYS A 237 -8.93 -5.33 -6.67
N VAL A 238 -8.56 -4.06 -6.53
CA VAL A 238 -7.97 -3.56 -5.29
C VAL A 238 -9.11 -3.39 -4.29
N PRO A 239 -9.13 -4.16 -3.18
CA PRO A 239 -10.19 -4.06 -2.17
C PRO A 239 -10.25 -2.66 -1.56
N GLY A 240 -11.48 -2.16 -1.33
CA GLY A 240 -11.70 -0.80 -0.85
C GLY A 240 -11.44 0.29 -1.90
N GLY A 241 -10.94 -0.06 -3.09
CA GLY A 241 -10.69 0.85 -4.19
C GLY A 241 -11.72 0.74 -5.31
N ALA A 242 -11.69 1.70 -6.25
CA ALA A 242 -12.55 1.71 -7.44
C ALA A 242 -11.92 1.04 -8.69
N ILE A 243 -10.69 0.53 -8.56
CA ILE A 243 -9.91 0.04 -9.71
C ILE A 243 -9.99 -1.47 -9.78
N CYS A 244 -10.44 -1.99 -10.94
CA CYS A 244 -10.48 -3.41 -11.24
C CYS A 244 -9.95 -3.67 -12.66
N TYR A 245 -9.31 -4.83 -12.83
CA TYR A 245 -9.04 -5.39 -14.13
C TYR A 245 -10.05 -6.48 -14.45
N ASN A 246 -10.66 -6.38 -15.64
CA ASN A 246 -11.51 -7.41 -16.18
C ASN A 246 -10.73 -8.18 -17.25
N VAL A 247 -10.54 -9.47 -17.04
CA VAL A 247 -9.77 -10.32 -17.92
C VAL A 247 -10.65 -11.43 -18.49
N ARG A 248 -10.68 -11.54 -19.81
CA ARG A 248 -11.24 -12.70 -20.48
C ARG A 248 -10.22 -13.85 -20.40
N LEU A 249 -10.60 -14.92 -19.71
CA LEU A 249 -9.89 -16.19 -19.68
C LEU A 249 -10.50 -17.12 -20.72
N GLY A 250 -9.79 -17.37 -21.80
CA GLY A 250 -10.15 -18.37 -22.82
C GLY A 250 -9.62 -19.74 -22.43
N ILE A 251 -10.40 -20.77 -22.70
CA ILE A 251 -10.07 -22.19 -22.48
C ILE A 251 -10.32 -22.91 -23.80
N SER A 252 -9.25 -23.32 -24.47
CA SER A 252 -9.37 -24.09 -25.71
C SER A 252 -10.04 -25.45 -25.46
N ARG A 253 -10.43 -26.12 -26.53
CA ARG A 253 -11.00 -27.48 -26.41
C ARG A 253 -10.00 -28.50 -25.86
N ASP A 254 -8.71 -28.21 -25.98
CA ASP A 254 -7.60 -29.04 -25.46
C ASP A 254 -7.18 -28.61 -24.03
N GLY A 255 -7.86 -27.60 -23.45
CA GLY A 255 -7.62 -27.12 -22.08
C GLY A 255 -6.51 -26.09 -21.94
N GLU A 256 -6.00 -25.53 -23.05
CA GLU A 256 -5.02 -24.44 -23.00
C GLU A 256 -5.68 -23.12 -22.61
N LEU A 257 -4.95 -22.34 -21.79
CA LEU A 257 -5.44 -21.07 -21.26
C LEU A 257 -4.89 -19.89 -22.05
N THR A 258 -5.75 -18.94 -22.36
CA THR A 258 -5.40 -17.64 -22.95
C THR A 258 -6.01 -16.51 -22.14
N TYR A 259 -5.32 -15.38 -22.05
CA TYR A 259 -5.72 -14.23 -21.25
C TYR A 259 -5.78 -12.97 -22.10
N ARG A 260 -6.86 -12.20 -21.99
CA ARG A 260 -7.02 -10.92 -22.71
C ARG A 260 -7.68 -9.90 -21.77
N VAL A 261 -7.05 -8.75 -21.56
CA VAL A 261 -7.68 -7.62 -20.84
C VAL A 261 -8.79 -7.04 -21.73
N ARG A 262 -9.87 -6.63 -21.07
CA ARG A 262 -11.04 -6.08 -21.76
C ARG A 262 -11.15 -4.59 -21.55
#